data_97e7cce581a552804c61033e80f6a8ad
#
_entry.id   97e7cce581a552804c61033e80f6a8ad
#
_cell.length_a   1.000
_cell.length_b   1.000
_cell.length_c   1.000
_cell.angle_alpha   90.00
_cell.angle_beta   90.00
_cell.angle_gamma   90.00
#
_symmetry.space_group_name_H-M   'P 1'
#
loop_
_entity.id
_entity.type
_entity.pdbx_description
1 polymer ?
#
loop_
_entity_poly.entity_id
_entity_poly.type
_entity_poly.pdbx_seq_one_letter_code
_entity_poly.pdbx_strand_id
1 'polypeptide(L)'
;TVILFLAAVTVELAKLLGFNPVPMILTEIFCANLGGSSTMCGDPPNIIIGTALKYSFFDFVTNTGVIALLSLIVVVIYFNFCFRKELKKKPEGYVKKDVNIDPWDGVPSKKEFVTSCLIFACAVILLVTHANTGLTVAFIGVFIAALTLITAGKHRMHIIKSVDYKTLLFFIGLFVVVGGLEQTEILNLIALMIEKWSKGNLYLMVAIILWISAVASAFVDNIPFAATMVPIIKTLAASSGANLPMLAWTLSMGTDIG
;
A
#
# COMPACT_ATOMS: atom_id res chain seq x y z
N THR A 1 -5.49 1.70 7.17
CA THR A 1 -6.93 1.43 7.44
C THR A 1 -7.20 -0.07 7.56
N VAL A 2 -6.77 -0.89 6.58
CA VAL A 2 -6.99 -2.36 6.59
C VAL A 2 -6.35 -3.01 7.82
N ILE A 3 -5.12 -2.65 8.17
CA ILE A 3 -4.40 -3.17 9.32
C ILE A 3 -5.14 -2.86 10.62
N LEU A 4 -5.64 -1.62 10.79
CA LEU A 4 -6.39 -1.24 12.00
C LEU A 4 -7.67 -2.06 12.18
N PHE A 5 -8.35 -2.36 11.07
CA PHE A 5 -9.55 -3.21 11.10
C PHE A 5 -9.18 -4.66 11.43
N LEU A 6 -8.22 -5.25 10.72
CA LEU A 6 -7.79 -6.64 10.93
C LEU A 6 -7.19 -6.83 12.33
N ALA A 7 -6.36 -5.90 12.81
CA ALA A 7 -5.81 -5.98 14.16
C ALA A 7 -6.90 -5.98 15.24
N ALA A 8 -7.97 -5.19 15.09
CA ALA A 8 -9.10 -5.23 16.02
C ALA A 8 -9.79 -6.61 16.01
N VAL A 9 -10.02 -7.17 14.82
CA VAL A 9 -10.58 -8.53 14.69
C VAL A 9 -9.66 -9.57 15.31
N THR A 10 -8.36 -9.48 15.04
CA THR A 10 -7.34 -10.40 15.60
C THR A 10 -7.29 -10.34 17.12
N VAL A 11 -7.39 -9.14 17.72
CA VAL A 11 -7.45 -9.00 19.18
C VAL A 11 -8.70 -9.68 19.76
N GLU A 12 -9.87 -9.51 19.14
CA GLU A 12 -11.08 -10.18 19.60
C GLU A 12 -11.01 -11.71 19.44
N LEU A 13 -10.50 -12.19 18.30
CA LEU A 13 -10.26 -13.62 18.10
C LEU A 13 -9.24 -14.18 19.11
N ALA A 14 -8.20 -13.42 19.43
CA ALA A 14 -7.21 -13.81 20.43
C ALA A 14 -7.82 -13.97 21.82
N LYS A 15 -8.73 -13.07 22.21
CA LYS A 15 -9.49 -13.19 23.47
C LYS A 15 -10.40 -14.43 23.47
N LEU A 16 -11.06 -14.73 22.35
CA LEU A 16 -11.98 -15.86 22.20
C LEU A 16 -11.25 -17.20 22.14
N LEU A 17 -10.12 -17.26 21.45
CA LEU A 17 -9.37 -18.50 21.22
C LEU A 17 -8.22 -18.72 22.21
N GLY A 18 -7.89 -17.71 23.02
CA GLY A 18 -6.86 -17.78 24.05
C GLY A 18 -5.44 -17.88 23.47
N PHE A 19 -5.03 -16.98 22.61
CA PHE A 19 -3.66 -16.87 22.12
C PHE A 19 -3.13 -15.44 22.23
N ASN A 20 -1.81 -15.28 22.12
CA ASN A 20 -1.19 -13.95 22.08
C ASN A 20 -1.44 -13.29 20.72
N PRO A 21 -2.13 -12.11 20.63
CA PRO A 21 -2.43 -11.46 19.36
C PRO A 21 -1.21 -10.83 18.69
N VAL A 22 -0.15 -10.52 19.44
CA VAL A 22 1.02 -9.77 18.91
C VAL A 22 1.68 -10.45 17.72
N PRO A 23 1.99 -11.77 17.73
CA PRO A 23 2.55 -12.44 16.57
C PRO A 23 1.68 -12.37 15.32
N MET A 24 0.37 -12.49 15.48
CA MET A 24 -0.58 -12.40 14.36
C MET A 24 -0.61 -10.99 13.79
N ILE A 25 -0.71 -9.97 14.64
CA ILE A 25 -0.73 -8.56 14.21
C ILE A 25 0.57 -8.18 13.49
N LEU A 26 1.73 -8.62 13.98
CA LEU A 26 3.00 -8.42 13.30
C LEU A 26 2.99 -9.07 11.91
N THR A 27 2.51 -10.32 11.82
CA THR A 27 2.40 -11.01 10.53
C THR A 27 1.44 -10.29 9.58
N GLU A 28 0.30 -9.79 10.08
CA GLU A 28 -0.67 -9.01 9.30
C GLU A 28 -0.06 -7.74 8.73
N ILE A 29 0.77 -7.01 9.51
CA ILE A 29 1.45 -5.79 9.04
C ILE A 29 2.39 -6.11 7.88
N PHE A 30 3.26 -7.12 8.04
CA PHE A 30 4.18 -7.52 6.98
C PHE A 30 3.45 -8.03 5.73
N CYS A 31 2.40 -8.83 5.92
CA CYS A 31 1.60 -9.33 4.81
C CYS A 31 0.82 -8.23 4.09
N ALA A 32 0.36 -7.20 4.82
CA ALA A 32 -0.35 -6.07 4.23
C ALA A 32 0.57 -5.21 3.36
N ASN A 33 1.80 -4.91 3.80
CA ASN A 33 2.78 -4.18 3.01
C ASN A 33 3.18 -4.97 1.76
N LEU A 34 3.53 -6.26 1.90
CA LEU A 34 3.86 -7.11 0.76
C LEU A 34 2.67 -7.29 -0.20
N GLY A 35 1.45 -7.42 0.33
CA GLY A 35 0.24 -7.47 -0.50
C GLY A 35 -0.02 -6.15 -1.21
N GLY A 36 0.28 -5.02 -0.57
CA GLY A 36 0.20 -3.68 -1.13
C GLY A 36 1.07 -3.51 -2.35
N SER A 37 2.32 -4.00 -2.30
CA SER A 37 3.26 -3.92 -3.43
C SER A 37 2.82 -4.69 -4.68
N SER A 38 1.87 -5.62 -4.54
CA SER A 38 1.43 -6.49 -5.63
C SER A 38 0.59 -5.81 -6.71
N THR A 39 0.01 -4.66 -6.41
CA THR A 39 -0.91 -3.97 -7.34
C THR A 39 -0.72 -2.46 -7.30
N MET A 40 -1.10 -1.80 -8.40
CA MET A 40 -1.04 -0.34 -8.47
C MET A 40 -1.83 0.37 -7.36
N CYS A 41 -2.94 -0.22 -6.92
CA CYS A 41 -3.87 0.39 -5.95
C CYS A 41 -3.69 -0.17 -4.54
N GLY A 42 -2.75 -1.09 -4.35
CA GLY A 42 -2.53 -1.77 -3.07
C GLY A 42 -1.88 -0.87 -2.03
N ASP A 43 -1.00 0.03 -2.49
CA ASP A 43 -0.36 1.01 -1.62
C ASP A 43 -0.27 2.38 -2.32
N PRO A 44 -0.38 3.51 -1.60
CA PRO A 44 -0.31 4.86 -2.16
C PRO A 44 0.95 5.16 -3.00
N PRO A 45 2.17 4.76 -2.63
CA PRO A 45 3.36 4.91 -3.46
C PRO A 45 3.19 4.33 -4.86
N ASN A 46 2.55 3.18 -4.99
CA ASN A 46 2.32 2.51 -6.26
C ASN A 46 1.37 3.30 -7.17
N ILE A 47 0.38 3.97 -6.58
CA ILE A 47 -0.50 4.89 -7.33
C ILE A 47 0.32 6.04 -7.92
N ILE A 48 1.26 6.61 -7.16
CA ILE A 48 2.14 7.70 -7.61
C ILE A 48 3.03 7.21 -8.75
N ILE A 49 3.74 6.09 -8.55
CA ILE A 49 4.64 5.50 -9.55
C ILE A 49 3.85 5.13 -10.81
N GLY A 50 2.74 4.43 -10.67
CA GLY A 50 1.89 3.99 -11.79
C GLY A 50 1.32 5.17 -12.58
N THR A 51 0.80 6.19 -11.90
CA THR A 51 0.24 7.38 -12.55
C THR A 51 1.33 8.19 -13.25
N ALA A 52 2.47 8.42 -12.60
CA ALA A 52 3.57 9.23 -13.15
C ALA A 52 4.30 8.57 -14.33
N LEU A 53 4.33 7.23 -14.36
CA LEU A 53 4.99 6.44 -15.39
C LEU A 53 4.00 5.79 -16.37
N LYS A 54 2.69 6.01 -16.19
CA LYS A 54 1.59 5.48 -17.02
C LYS A 54 1.53 3.95 -17.05
N TYR A 55 1.82 3.31 -15.91
CA TYR A 55 1.64 1.87 -15.76
C TYR A 55 0.20 1.53 -15.40
N SER A 56 -0.23 0.37 -15.88
CA SER A 56 -1.54 -0.20 -15.60
C SER A 56 -1.55 -1.03 -14.31
N PHE A 57 -2.75 -1.37 -13.85
CA PHE A 57 -2.92 -2.32 -12.75
C PHE A 57 -2.21 -3.66 -13.02
N PHE A 58 -2.36 -4.18 -14.24
CA PHE A 58 -1.77 -5.47 -14.62
C PHE A 58 -0.25 -5.43 -14.75
N ASP A 59 0.36 -4.28 -15.06
CA ASP A 59 1.82 -4.14 -15.07
C ASP A 59 2.41 -4.38 -13.68
N PHE A 60 1.74 -3.91 -12.63
CA PHE A 60 2.13 -4.23 -11.25
C PHE A 60 1.94 -5.71 -10.93
N VAL A 61 0.77 -6.28 -11.22
CA VAL A 61 0.50 -7.71 -10.95
C VAL A 61 1.53 -8.63 -11.61
N THR A 62 1.93 -8.34 -12.84
CA THR A 62 2.88 -9.19 -13.59
C THR A 62 4.33 -8.98 -13.18
N ASN A 63 4.72 -7.80 -12.70
CA ASN A 63 6.10 -7.50 -12.33
C ASN A 63 6.35 -7.61 -10.83
N THR A 64 5.63 -6.82 -10.02
CA THR A 64 5.80 -6.82 -8.55
C THR A 64 4.96 -7.89 -7.87
N GLY A 65 3.77 -8.23 -8.41
CA GLY A 65 2.84 -9.16 -7.79
C GLY A 65 3.40 -10.58 -7.62
N VAL A 66 4.17 -11.06 -8.59
CA VAL A 66 4.82 -12.39 -8.47
C VAL A 66 5.86 -12.39 -7.36
N ILE A 67 6.67 -11.32 -7.27
CA ILE A 67 7.70 -11.18 -6.23
C ILE A 67 7.03 -11.06 -4.86
N ALA A 68 5.98 -10.24 -4.77
CA ALA A 68 5.20 -10.06 -3.55
C ALA A 68 4.58 -11.37 -3.07
N LEU A 69 4.02 -12.19 -3.96
CA LEU A 69 3.45 -13.49 -3.62
C LEU A 69 4.51 -14.46 -3.07
N LEU A 70 5.68 -14.53 -3.71
CA LEU A 70 6.77 -15.39 -3.23
C LEU A 70 7.27 -14.90 -1.86
N SER A 71 7.45 -13.59 -1.69
CA SER A 71 7.86 -12.98 -0.43
C SER A 71 6.83 -13.22 0.68
N LEU A 72 5.54 -13.13 0.37
CA LEU A 72 4.44 -13.42 1.29
C LEU A 72 4.52 -14.85 1.83
N ILE A 73 4.73 -15.84 0.94
CA ILE A 73 4.87 -17.24 1.34
C ILE A 73 6.06 -17.41 2.30
N VAL A 74 7.21 -16.79 1.96
CA VAL A 74 8.42 -16.87 2.80
C VAL A 74 8.17 -16.23 4.16
N VAL A 75 7.55 -15.04 4.21
CA VAL A 75 7.23 -14.32 5.44
C VAL A 75 6.27 -15.12 6.33
N VAL A 76 5.21 -15.69 5.77
CA VAL A 76 4.26 -16.52 6.54
C VAL A 76 4.96 -17.75 7.14
N ILE A 77 5.81 -18.44 6.36
CA ILE A 77 6.60 -19.58 6.85
C ILE A 77 7.55 -19.12 7.96
N TYR A 78 8.26 -18.00 7.77
CA TYR A 78 9.19 -17.45 8.74
C TYR A 78 8.50 -17.11 10.07
N PHE A 79 7.40 -16.35 10.04
CA PHE A 79 6.66 -16.01 11.25
C PHE A 79 6.03 -17.21 11.93
N ASN A 80 5.52 -18.19 11.16
CA ASN A 80 5.03 -19.44 11.74
C ASN A 80 6.16 -20.19 12.49
N PHE A 81 7.37 -20.20 11.93
CA PHE A 81 8.52 -20.82 12.58
C PHE A 81 8.94 -20.06 13.86
N CYS A 82 9.07 -18.71 13.76
CA CYS A 82 9.48 -17.86 14.86
C CYS A 82 8.50 -17.90 16.04
N PHE A 83 7.19 -17.80 15.74
CA PHE A 83 6.16 -17.65 16.77
C PHE A 83 5.42 -18.93 17.09
N ARG A 84 5.83 -20.09 16.56
CA ARG A 84 5.17 -21.38 16.78
C ARG A 84 4.98 -21.73 18.26
N LYS A 85 5.94 -21.37 19.10
CA LYS A 85 5.87 -21.63 20.56
C LYS A 85 4.85 -20.74 21.23
N GLU A 86 4.79 -19.47 20.86
CA GLU A 86 3.88 -18.47 21.44
C GLU A 86 2.44 -18.70 21.01
N LEU A 87 2.21 -19.03 19.74
CA LEU A 87 0.88 -19.34 19.22
C LEU A 87 0.27 -20.61 19.83
N LYS A 88 1.08 -21.54 20.32
CA LYS A 88 0.62 -22.76 21.02
C LYS A 88 0.40 -22.56 22.51
N LYS A 89 0.91 -21.47 23.10
CA LYS A 89 0.84 -21.21 24.53
C LYS A 89 -0.54 -20.63 24.86
N LYS A 90 -1.36 -21.38 25.59
CA LYS A 90 -2.64 -20.88 26.08
C LYS A 90 -2.41 -20.10 27.39
N PRO A 91 -3.11 -18.96 27.57
CA PRO A 91 -3.10 -18.25 28.86
C PRO A 91 -3.59 -19.14 30.00
N GLU A 92 -3.00 -18.97 31.20
CA GLU A 92 -3.48 -19.63 32.39
C GLU A 92 -4.94 -19.22 32.68
N GLY A 93 -5.81 -20.21 32.90
CA GLY A 93 -7.23 -19.95 33.17
C GLY A 93 -8.12 -19.77 31.94
N TYR A 94 -7.60 -20.02 30.71
CA TYR A 94 -8.43 -19.96 29.51
C TYR A 94 -9.53 -21.02 29.52
N VAL A 95 -10.78 -20.58 29.57
CA VAL A 95 -11.97 -21.41 29.37
C VAL A 95 -12.51 -21.14 27.97
N LYS A 96 -12.59 -22.18 27.17
CA LYS A 96 -13.18 -22.10 25.83
C LYS A 96 -14.63 -21.66 25.94
N LYS A 97 -14.96 -20.43 25.53
CA LYS A 97 -16.34 -19.97 25.42
C LYS A 97 -16.92 -20.53 24.13
N ASP A 98 -18.02 -21.27 24.22
CA ASP A 98 -18.84 -21.57 23.05
C ASP A 98 -19.55 -20.26 22.65
N VAL A 99 -19.01 -19.61 21.63
CA VAL A 99 -19.55 -18.34 21.11
C VAL A 99 -20.30 -18.69 19.82
N ASN A 100 -21.62 -18.74 19.93
CA ASN A 100 -22.47 -18.81 18.74
C ASN A 100 -22.64 -17.39 18.20
N ILE A 101 -21.80 -16.98 17.26
CA ILE A 101 -21.84 -15.66 16.62
C ILE A 101 -22.61 -15.81 15.32
N ASP A 102 -23.75 -15.17 15.22
CA ASP A 102 -24.39 -14.95 13.92
C ASP A 102 -23.62 -13.82 13.19
N PRO A 103 -23.00 -14.07 12.03
CA PRO A 103 -22.28 -13.05 11.26
C PRO A 103 -23.16 -11.82 10.93
N TRP A 104 -24.47 -11.98 10.91
CA TRP A 104 -25.40 -10.90 10.61
C TRP A 104 -25.73 -9.98 11.81
N ASP A 105 -25.45 -10.40 13.02
CA ASP A 105 -25.66 -9.56 14.22
C ASP A 105 -24.77 -8.29 14.21
N GLY A 106 -23.62 -8.35 13.52
CA GLY A 106 -22.73 -7.21 13.33
C GLY A 106 -23.12 -6.26 12.18
N VAL A 107 -24.17 -6.57 11.41
CA VAL A 107 -24.58 -5.79 10.24
C VAL A 107 -25.88 -5.02 10.55
N PRO A 108 -25.80 -3.72 10.90
CA PRO A 108 -26.98 -2.92 11.28
C PRO A 108 -28.03 -2.84 10.19
N SER A 109 -27.62 -2.82 8.91
CA SER A 109 -28.51 -2.72 7.75
C SER A 109 -27.97 -3.57 6.58
N LYS A 110 -28.67 -4.65 6.26
CA LYS A 110 -28.35 -5.49 5.09
C LYS A 110 -28.33 -4.70 3.79
N LYS A 111 -29.23 -3.71 3.64
CA LYS A 111 -29.29 -2.86 2.44
C LYS A 111 -28.04 -1.98 2.30
N GLU A 112 -27.61 -1.34 3.37
CA GLU A 112 -26.41 -0.50 3.37
C GLU A 112 -25.14 -1.33 3.14
N PHE A 113 -25.07 -2.52 3.74
CA PHE A 113 -23.98 -3.46 3.51
C PHE A 113 -23.87 -3.87 2.03
N VAL A 114 -24.98 -4.29 1.40
CA VAL A 114 -25.00 -4.67 -0.03
C VAL A 114 -24.62 -3.47 -0.90
N THR A 115 -25.15 -2.28 -0.61
CA THR A 115 -24.79 -1.05 -1.35
C THR A 115 -23.29 -0.76 -1.26
N SER A 116 -22.70 -0.87 -0.08
CA SER A 116 -21.26 -0.67 0.12
C SER A 116 -20.42 -1.71 -0.63
N CYS A 117 -20.84 -2.98 -0.61
CA CYS A 117 -20.19 -4.03 -1.39
C CYS A 117 -20.24 -3.76 -2.91
N LEU A 118 -21.38 -3.28 -3.42
CA LEU A 118 -21.53 -2.93 -4.84
C LEU A 118 -20.66 -1.74 -5.22
N ILE A 119 -20.58 -0.70 -4.39
CA ILE A 119 -19.70 0.46 -4.61
C ILE A 119 -18.24 0.02 -4.59
N PHE A 120 -17.84 -0.83 -3.64
CA PHE A 120 -16.49 -1.39 -3.57
C PHE A 120 -16.16 -2.20 -4.81
N ALA A 121 -17.06 -3.10 -5.25
CA ALA A 121 -16.87 -3.88 -6.46
C ALA A 121 -16.74 -2.97 -7.70
N CYS A 122 -17.56 -1.92 -7.79
CA CYS A 122 -17.45 -0.92 -8.84
C CYS A 122 -16.09 -0.21 -8.83
N ALA A 123 -15.60 0.18 -7.67
CA ALA A 123 -14.28 0.80 -7.52
C ALA A 123 -13.16 -0.13 -8.01
N VAL A 124 -13.18 -1.40 -7.59
CA VAL A 124 -12.20 -2.40 -8.01
C VAL A 124 -12.23 -2.60 -9.53
N ILE A 125 -13.42 -2.76 -10.12
CA ILE A 125 -13.57 -2.95 -11.57
C ILE A 125 -13.01 -1.74 -12.33
N LEU A 126 -13.36 -0.51 -11.93
CA LEU A 126 -12.86 0.70 -12.57
C LEU A 126 -11.34 0.84 -12.45
N LEU A 127 -10.77 0.51 -11.29
CA LEU A 127 -9.32 0.56 -11.06
C LEU A 127 -8.57 -0.52 -11.86
N VAL A 128 -9.13 -1.72 -12.00
CA VAL A 128 -8.54 -2.79 -12.82
C VAL A 128 -8.59 -2.45 -14.30
N THR A 129 -9.67 -1.81 -14.76
CA THR A 129 -9.89 -1.48 -16.18
C THR A 129 -9.44 -0.08 -16.58
N HIS A 130 -8.84 0.71 -15.67
CA HIS A 130 -8.52 2.12 -15.92
C HIS A 130 -7.63 2.35 -17.16
N ALA A 131 -6.67 1.47 -17.39
CA ALA A 131 -5.78 1.56 -18.54
C ALA A 131 -6.53 1.35 -19.89
N ASN A 132 -7.54 0.48 -19.89
CA ASN A 132 -8.35 0.19 -21.10
C ASN A 132 -9.42 1.27 -21.34
N THR A 133 -9.95 1.86 -20.27
CA THR A 133 -11.00 2.88 -20.34
C THR A 133 -10.45 4.29 -20.54
N GLY A 134 -9.15 4.51 -20.34
CA GLY A 134 -8.52 5.82 -20.35
C GLY A 134 -8.90 6.72 -19.18
N LEU A 135 -9.62 6.18 -18.18
CA LEU A 135 -9.99 6.92 -16.97
C LEU A 135 -8.77 7.07 -16.06
N THR A 136 -8.53 8.27 -15.56
CA THR A 136 -7.48 8.48 -14.56
C THR A 136 -7.89 7.95 -13.19
N VAL A 137 -6.94 7.47 -12.40
CA VAL A 137 -7.20 6.99 -11.02
C VAL A 137 -7.85 8.09 -10.18
N ALA A 138 -7.42 9.35 -10.37
CA ALA A 138 -8.01 10.50 -9.69
C ALA A 138 -9.51 10.68 -10.03
N PHE A 139 -9.87 10.55 -11.30
CA PHE A 139 -11.28 10.62 -11.73
C PHE A 139 -12.11 9.50 -11.11
N ILE A 140 -11.58 8.27 -11.11
CA ILE A 140 -12.25 7.11 -10.47
C ILE A 140 -12.47 7.38 -8.98
N GLY A 141 -11.45 7.90 -8.28
CA GLY A 141 -11.56 8.24 -6.85
C GLY A 141 -12.66 9.26 -6.58
N VAL A 142 -12.71 10.36 -7.36
CA VAL A 142 -13.76 11.39 -7.23
C VAL A 142 -15.15 10.81 -7.55
N PHE A 143 -15.25 9.99 -8.60
CA PHE A 143 -16.51 9.35 -8.98
C PHE A 143 -17.06 8.43 -7.87
N ILE A 144 -16.21 7.57 -7.31
CA ILE A 144 -16.59 6.66 -6.22
C ILE A 144 -16.94 7.45 -4.95
N ALA A 145 -16.20 8.51 -4.63
CA ALA A 145 -16.54 9.39 -3.50
C ALA A 145 -17.90 10.04 -3.68
N ALA A 146 -18.20 10.56 -4.87
CA ALA A 146 -19.50 11.14 -5.19
C ALA A 146 -20.63 10.09 -5.10
N LEU A 147 -20.42 8.89 -5.66
CA LEU A 147 -21.36 7.78 -5.59
C LEU A 147 -21.65 7.38 -4.14
N THR A 148 -20.61 7.28 -3.32
CA THR A 148 -20.72 6.98 -1.88
C THR A 148 -21.54 8.05 -1.15
N LEU A 149 -21.29 9.33 -1.41
CA LEU A 149 -22.05 10.43 -0.79
C LEU A 149 -23.50 10.48 -1.23
N ILE A 150 -23.79 10.15 -2.49
CA ILE A 150 -25.18 10.10 -3.01
C ILE A 150 -25.94 8.96 -2.33
N THR A 151 -25.34 7.78 -2.22
CA THR A 151 -25.96 6.60 -1.63
C THR A 151 -26.08 6.65 -0.11
N ALA A 152 -25.21 7.41 0.56
CA ALA A 152 -25.19 7.55 2.03
C ALA A 152 -26.44 8.28 2.60
N GLY A 153 -27.22 8.95 1.78
CA GLY A 153 -28.48 9.57 2.19
C GLY A 153 -28.33 10.52 3.39
N LYS A 154 -28.92 10.17 4.53
CA LYS A 154 -28.88 10.96 5.77
C LYS A 154 -27.48 10.97 6.43
N HIS A 155 -26.65 9.96 6.17
CA HIS A 155 -25.33 9.81 6.78
C HIS A 155 -24.23 10.62 6.05
N ARG A 156 -24.54 11.27 4.92
CA ARG A 156 -23.55 12.01 4.10
C ARG A 156 -22.77 13.07 4.88
N MET A 157 -23.45 13.82 5.77
CA MET A 157 -22.81 14.86 6.57
C MET A 157 -21.83 14.27 7.60
N HIS A 158 -22.13 13.10 8.14
CA HIS A 158 -21.22 12.37 9.01
C HIS A 158 -19.98 11.91 8.25
N ILE A 159 -20.14 11.36 7.04
CA ILE A 159 -19.02 10.94 6.18
C ILE A 159 -18.12 12.12 5.83
N ILE A 160 -18.68 13.26 5.42
CA ILE A 160 -17.90 14.48 5.10
C ILE A 160 -17.09 14.95 6.32
N LYS A 161 -17.68 14.95 7.52
CA LYS A 161 -16.99 15.34 8.75
C LYS A 161 -15.93 14.32 9.19
N SER A 162 -16.02 13.07 8.77
CA SER A 162 -15.06 12.01 9.08
C SER A 162 -13.86 12.00 8.14
N VAL A 163 -13.85 12.83 7.08
CA VAL A 163 -12.70 12.98 6.18
C VAL A 163 -11.53 13.58 6.92
N ASP A 164 -10.36 12.97 6.80
CA ASP A 164 -9.12 13.49 7.36
C ASP A 164 -8.54 14.61 6.49
N TYR A 165 -9.07 15.81 6.70
CA TYR A 165 -8.63 17.02 5.98
C TYR A 165 -7.17 17.37 6.28
N LYS A 166 -6.63 16.98 7.45
CA LYS A 166 -5.24 17.26 7.79
C LYS A 166 -4.30 16.47 6.90
N THR A 167 -4.58 15.19 6.71
CA THR A 167 -3.83 14.34 5.79
C THR A 167 -3.94 14.81 4.34
N LEU A 168 -5.12 15.26 3.89
CA LEU A 168 -5.27 15.82 2.54
C LEU A 168 -4.43 17.09 2.35
N LEU A 169 -4.45 18.04 3.31
CA LEU A 169 -3.63 19.24 3.26
C LEU A 169 -2.14 18.94 3.33
N PHE A 170 -1.76 17.95 4.12
CA PHE A 170 -0.38 17.47 4.16
C PHE A 170 0.10 17.01 2.78
N PHE A 171 -0.68 16.18 2.07
CA PHE A 171 -0.32 15.74 0.72
C PHE A 171 -0.27 16.86 -0.30
N ILE A 172 -1.21 17.82 -0.23
CA ILE A 172 -1.15 19.01 -1.11
C ILE A 172 0.16 19.76 -0.88
N GLY A 173 0.53 20.06 0.37
CA GLY A 173 1.80 20.70 0.72
C GLY A 173 3.01 19.92 0.27
N LEU A 174 2.98 18.60 0.44
CA LEU A 174 4.03 17.68 0.02
C LEU A 174 4.30 17.78 -1.48
N PHE A 175 3.25 17.66 -2.31
CA PHE A 175 3.42 17.73 -3.77
C PHE A 175 3.90 19.11 -4.24
N VAL A 176 3.54 20.19 -3.55
CA VAL A 176 4.08 21.53 -3.81
C VAL A 176 5.59 21.57 -3.51
N VAL A 177 6.03 20.99 -2.39
CA VAL A 177 7.46 20.94 -2.02
C VAL A 177 8.24 20.07 -3.01
N VAL A 178 7.74 18.88 -3.37
CA VAL A 178 8.39 18.00 -4.35
C VAL A 178 8.49 18.69 -5.72
N GLY A 179 7.43 19.37 -6.17
CA GLY A 179 7.46 20.15 -7.41
C GLY A 179 8.48 21.29 -7.36
N GLY A 180 8.65 21.94 -6.20
CA GLY A 180 9.72 22.92 -5.97
C GLY A 180 11.12 22.31 -6.04
N LEU A 181 11.32 21.16 -5.42
CA LEU A 181 12.60 20.42 -5.49
C LEU A 181 12.96 20.01 -6.92
N GLU A 182 11.99 19.59 -7.72
CA GLU A 182 12.20 19.23 -9.13
C GLU A 182 12.76 20.43 -9.92
N GLN A 183 12.29 21.64 -9.64
CA GLN A 183 12.76 22.86 -10.30
C GLN A 183 14.18 23.32 -9.85
N THR A 184 14.65 22.89 -8.69
CA THR A 184 15.97 23.28 -8.14
C THR A 184 17.13 22.43 -8.64
N GLU A 185 16.88 21.47 -9.52
CA GLU A 185 17.85 20.49 -10.02
C GLU A 185 18.51 19.59 -8.96
N ILE A 186 18.10 19.69 -7.69
CA ILE A 186 18.62 18.85 -6.60
C ILE A 186 18.35 17.38 -6.89
N LEU A 187 17.20 17.04 -7.48
CA LEU A 187 16.86 15.67 -7.86
C LEU A 187 17.79 15.13 -8.94
N ASN A 188 18.26 15.99 -9.86
CA ASN A 188 19.24 15.64 -10.86
C ASN A 188 20.60 15.32 -10.24
N LEU A 189 21.01 16.08 -9.20
CA LEU A 189 22.25 15.79 -8.46
C LEU A 189 22.19 14.42 -7.78
N ILE A 190 21.07 14.08 -7.17
CA ILE A 190 20.87 12.76 -6.54
C ILE A 190 20.94 11.64 -7.60
N ALA A 191 20.31 11.82 -8.76
CA ALA A 191 20.40 10.87 -9.86
C ALA A 191 21.86 10.64 -10.31
N LEU A 192 22.63 11.72 -10.51
CA LEU A 192 24.05 11.65 -10.86
C LEU A 192 24.90 10.96 -9.77
N MET A 193 24.58 11.16 -8.50
CA MET A 193 25.28 10.45 -7.40
C MET A 193 25.00 8.94 -7.46
N ILE A 194 23.76 8.52 -7.69
CA ILE A 194 23.38 7.10 -7.85
C ILE A 194 24.11 6.51 -9.06
N GLU A 195 24.14 7.23 -10.19
CA GLU A 195 24.83 6.81 -11.41
C GLU A 195 26.34 6.63 -11.17
N LYS A 196 26.98 7.59 -10.48
CA LYS A 196 28.39 7.53 -10.11
C LYS A 196 28.70 6.36 -9.18
N TRP A 197 27.85 6.12 -8.17
CA TRP A 197 28.05 5.01 -7.22
C TRP A 197 27.82 3.66 -7.88
N SER A 198 26.87 3.56 -8.79
CA SER A 198 26.59 2.35 -9.56
C SER A 198 27.64 2.07 -10.64
N LYS A 199 28.50 3.05 -10.99
CA LYS A 199 29.49 2.96 -12.08
C LYS A 199 28.87 2.49 -13.42
N GLY A 200 27.62 2.87 -13.67
CA GLY A 200 26.87 2.44 -14.85
C GLY A 200 26.42 0.97 -14.82
N ASN A 201 26.63 0.25 -13.73
CA ASN A 201 26.18 -1.13 -13.57
C ASN A 201 24.71 -1.15 -13.14
N LEU A 202 23.83 -1.68 -13.99
CA LEU A 202 22.39 -1.75 -13.74
C LEU A 202 22.04 -2.53 -12.46
N TYR A 203 22.70 -3.66 -12.20
CA TYR A 203 22.43 -4.46 -11.01
C TYR A 203 22.80 -3.71 -9.72
N LEU A 204 23.91 -2.98 -9.73
CA LEU A 204 24.31 -2.17 -8.60
C LEU A 204 23.37 -0.97 -8.40
N MET A 205 22.91 -0.36 -9.50
CA MET A 205 21.90 0.72 -9.48
C MET A 205 20.58 0.24 -8.86
N VAL A 206 20.09 -0.91 -9.27
CA VAL A 206 18.91 -1.56 -8.70
C VAL A 206 19.10 -1.84 -7.20
N ALA A 207 20.24 -2.41 -6.81
CA ALA A 207 20.55 -2.67 -5.40
C ALA A 207 20.59 -1.38 -4.58
N ILE A 208 21.23 -0.32 -5.06
CA ILE A 208 21.30 0.99 -4.40
C ILE A 208 19.88 1.57 -4.23
N ILE A 209 19.08 1.60 -5.29
CA ILE A 209 17.71 2.15 -5.22
C ILE A 209 16.86 1.32 -4.25
N LEU A 210 16.91 -0.01 -4.33
CA LEU A 210 16.13 -0.90 -3.44
C LEU A 210 16.46 -0.63 -1.97
N TRP A 211 17.74 -0.68 -1.61
CA TRP A 211 18.15 -0.52 -0.22
C TRP A 211 18.00 0.89 0.32
N ILE A 212 18.29 1.92 -0.49
CA ILE A 212 18.05 3.31 -0.09
C ILE A 212 16.54 3.52 0.12
N SER A 213 15.70 3.00 -0.79
CA SER A 213 14.26 3.12 -0.68
C SER A 213 13.74 2.42 0.56
N ALA A 214 14.17 1.19 0.83
CA ALA A 214 13.74 0.44 2.00
C ALA A 214 14.19 1.12 3.32
N VAL A 215 15.44 1.56 3.40
CA VAL A 215 15.93 2.24 4.61
C VAL A 215 15.29 3.60 4.80
N ALA A 216 15.18 4.41 3.74
CA ALA A 216 14.59 5.73 3.84
C ALA A 216 13.09 5.66 4.17
N SER A 217 12.37 4.72 3.56
CA SER A 217 10.95 4.48 3.79
C SER A 217 10.64 4.00 5.22
N ALA A 218 11.58 3.33 5.89
CA ALA A 218 11.43 2.97 7.29
C ALA A 218 11.41 4.18 8.26
N PHE A 219 11.93 5.34 7.84
CA PHE A 219 12.02 6.55 8.67
C PHE A 219 11.14 7.69 8.15
N VAL A 220 10.87 7.73 6.84
CA VAL A 220 10.09 8.74 6.16
C VAL A 220 8.86 8.06 5.58
N ASP A 221 7.71 8.71 5.60
CA ASP A 221 6.49 8.18 4.98
C ASP A 221 6.74 7.78 3.51
N ASN A 222 6.25 6.62 3.11
CA ASN A 222 6.46 6.00 1.79
C ASN A 222 6.00 6.90 0.64
N ILE A 223 4.93 7.68 0.85
CA ILE A 223 4.32 8.54 -0.17
C ILE A 223 5.25 9.70 -0.57
N PRO A 224 5.74 10.54 0.38
CA PRO A 224 6.71 11.61 0.07
C PRO A 224 7.96 11.07 -0.59
N PHE A 225 8.46 9.93 -0.09
CA PHE A 225 9.66 9.33 -0.63
C PHE A 225 9.46 8.89 -2.09
N ALA A 226 8.39 8.15 -2.39
CA ALA A 226 8.08 7.73 -3.76
C ALA A 226 7.88 8.92 -4.71
N ALA A 227 7.15 9.95 -4.27
CA ALA A 227 6.93 11.17 -5.05
C ALA A 227 8.24 11.87 -5.43
N THR A 228 9.22 11.90 -4.49
CA THR A 228 10.55 12.50 -4.73
C THR A 228 11.42 11.62 -5.63
N MET A 229 11.35 10.30 -5.47
CA MET A 229 12.19 9.35 -6.21
C MET A 229 11.75 9.14 -7.66
N VAL A 230 10.46 9.35 -7.99
CA VAL A 230 9.97 9.19 -9.37
C VAL A 230 10.70 10.10 -10.38
N PRO A 231 10.85 11.41 -10.17
CA PRO A 231 11.69 12.24 -11.04
C PRO A 231 13.15 11.77 -11.11
N ILE A 232 13.72 11.34 -9.98
CA ILE A 232 15.11 10.86 -9.91
C ILE A 232 15.32 9.65 -10.82
N ILE A 233 14.46 8.63 -10.74
CA ILE A 233 14.58 7.44 -11.59
C ILE A 233 14.35 7.74 -13.08
N LYS A 234 13.49 8.72 -13.40
CA LYS A 234 13.31 9.21 -14.78
C LYS A 234 14.60 9.83 -15.32
N THR A 235 15.20 10.74 -14.56
CA THR A 235 16.47 11.38 -14.92
C THR A 235 17.57 10.33 -15.05
N LEU A 236 17.67 9.41 -14.10
CA LEU A 236 18.66 8.33 -14.08
C LEU A 236 18.52 7.42 -15.31
N ALA A 237 17.30 7.04 -15.68
CA ALA A 237 17.05 6.26 -16.89
C ALA A 237 17.45 7.02 -18.17
N ALA A 238 17.18 8.33 -18.21
CA ALA A 238 17.53 9.19 -19.36
C ALA A 238 19.04 9.41 -19.50
N SER A 239 19.77 9.59 -18.39
CA SER A 239 21.23 9.85 -18.40
C SER A 239 22.06 8.58 -18.63
N SER A 240 21.72 7.49 -17.96
CA SER A 240 22.49 6.24 -17.97
C SER A 240 22.05 5.23 -19.02
N GLY A 241 20.88 5.45 -19.68
CA GLY A 241 20.26 4.46 -20.56
C GLY A 241 19.70 3.24 -19.82
N ALA A 242 19.54 3.30 -18.48
CA ALA A 242 19.00 2.23 -17.69
C ALA A 242 17.52 1.99 -17.99
N ASN A 243 17.07 0.74 -17.81
CA ASN A 243 15.69 0.35 -18.03
C ASN A 243 14.76 0.99 -16.98
N LEU A 244 13.99 2.02 -17.38
CA LEU A 244 13.07 2.74 -16.49
C LEU A 244 12.04 1.84 -15.80
N PRO A 245 11.37 0.89 -16.48
CA PRO A 245 10.49 -0.08 -15.81
C PRO A 245 11.18 -0.82 -14.67
N MET A 246 12.41 -1.30 -14.87
CA MET A 246 13.16 -2.01 -13.82
C MET A 246 13.45 -1.13 -12.60
N LEU A 247 13.81 0.14 -12.82
CA LEU A 247 14.03 1.10 -11.73
C LEU A 247 12.72 1.42 -11.00
N ALA A 248 11.61 1.50 -11.74
CA ALA A 248 10.29 1.76 -11.17
C ALA A 248 9.80 0.62 -10.27
N TRP A 249 9.93 -0.63 -10.72
CA TRP A 249 9.57 -1.81 -9.92
C TRP A 249 10.48 -1.95 -8.70
N THR A 250 11.76 -1.60 -8.86
CA THR A 250 12.70 -1.56 -7.72
C THR A 250 12.30 -0.52 -6.68
N LEU A 251 11.91 0.67 -7.12
CA LEU A 251 11.44 1.73 -6.24
C LEU A 251 10.15 1.31 -5.52
N SER A 252 9.18 0.77 -6.26
CA SER A 252 7.92 0.26 -5.70
C SER A 252 8.16 -0.76 -4.58
N MET A 253 8.94 -1.81 -4.88
CA MET A 253 9.25 -2.83 -3.88
C MET A 253 10.05 -2.27 -2.68
N GLY A 254 11.00 -1.37 -2.95
CA GLY A 254 11.81 -0.76 -1.89
C GLY A 254 10.99 0.10 -0.94
N THR A 255 10.05 0.90 -1.45
CA THR A 255 9.18 1.75 -0.62
C THR A 255 8.20 0.95 0.23
N ASP A 256 7.74 -0.20 -0.26
CA ASP A 256 6.76 -1.02 0.43
C ASP A 256 7.38 -1.98 1.48
N ILE A 257 8.69 -2.23 1.39
CA ILE A 257 9.43 -3.05 2.37
C ILE A 257 9.83 -2.24 3.60
N GLY A 258 10.15 -0.97 3.44
CA GLY A 258 10.53 -0.06 4.54
C GLY A 258 9.36 0.50 5.28
#